data_91e831bc13b5c7d13f855fd5fb32cab5
#
_entry.id   91e831bc13b5c7d13f855fd5fb32cab5
#
_cell.length_a   1.000
_cell.length_b   1.000
_cell.length_c   1.000
_cell.angle_alpha   90.00
_cell.angle_beta   90.00
_cell.angle_gamma   90.00
#
_symmetry.space_group_name_H-M   'P 1'
#
loop_
_entity.id
_entity.type
_entity.pdbx_description
1 polymer ?
#
loop_
_entity_poly.entity_id
_entity_poly.type
_entity_poly.pdbx_seq_one_letter_code
_entity_poly.pdbx_strand_id
1 'polypeptide(L)'
;MVTEKKRAGVKGEGHLFSYLGMGMVLLAFILAVVITNISGPEAFAENLIMTVVIAVAVVIVIYGYLTIAIIVGAVAVVVFSGLKVYSLTALGKQVPPISFLWILLPALAIVGIMLYVKRYTPLTLENALLKKQIAELVMIDPVTGLYNLRSMFMDIQTQISYAERNDSPISLMIIRLRYPAEMRKVLKAAQYEKVIKQLSLLLVDTVRLEDRVYSIDENGGFAVILTCDKEGTKIVENRLRNKMDDPKWFEGIAEKQQIRTEVKIGYLQYDKSKYNRNANMFKDDVEEEVNYDM
;
A
#
# COMPACT_ATOMS: atom_id res chain seq x y z
N MET A 1 -21.44 -6.71 24.75
CA MET A 1 -20.69 -7.50 25.75
C MET A 1 -20.55 -8.98 25.37
N VAL A 2 -21.59 -9.70 24.89
CA VAL A 2 -21.47 -11.12 24.45
C VAL A 2 -20.66 -11.28 23.15
N THR A 3 -20.75 -10.34 22.23
CA THR A 3 -20.04 -10.34 20.93
C THR A 3 -18.53 -10.05 21.06
N GLU A 4 -18.10 -9.26 22.04
CA GLU A 4 -16.68 -8.96 22.28
C GLU A 4 -15.94 -10.14 22.94
N LYS A 5 -16.58 -10.84 23.87
CA LYS A 5 -16.00 -12.04 24.50
C LYS A 5 -15.80 -13.18 23.48
N LYS A 6 -16.72 -13.33 22.51
CA LYS A 6 -16.57 -14.31 21.43
C LYS A 6 -15.46 -13.92 20.44
N ARG A 7 -15.28 -12.63 20.15
CA ARG A 7 -14.16 -12.13 19.32
C ARG A 7 -12.80 -12.26 20.00
N ALA A 8 -12.72 -12.04 21.30
CA ALA A 8 -11.48 -12.22 22.08
C ALA A 8 -11.06 -13.69 22.18
N GLY A 9 -12.01 -14.63 22.32
CA GLY A 9 -11.73 -16.07 22.31
C GLY A 9 -11.20 -16.57 20.96
N VAL A 10 -11.81 -16.15 19.86
CA VAL A 10 -11.38 -16.52 18.50
C VAL A 10 -10.01 -15.92 18.14
N LYS A 11 -9.65 -14.74 18.68
CA LYS A 11 -8.31 -14.16 18.51
C LYS A 11 -7.25 -14.95 19.28
N GLY A 12 -7.54 -15.37 20.51
CA GLY A 12 -6.58 -16.15 21.34
C GLY A 12 -6.25 -17.51 20.75
N GLU A 13 -7.26 -18.26 20.30
CA GLU A 13 -7.07 -19.57 19.66
C GLU A 13 -6.25 -19.49 18.36
N GLY A 14 -6.46 -18.45 17.56
CA GLY A 14 -5.72 -18.28 16.31
C GLY A 14 -4.22 -18.04 16.49
N HIS A 15 -3.79 -17.36 17.55
CA HIS A 15 -2.37 -17.18 17.86
C HIS A 15 -1.72 -18.50 18.26
N LEU A 16 -2.43 -19.34 19.03
CA LEU A 16 -1.94 -20.64 19.44
C LEU A 16 -1.63 -21.54 18.23
N PHE A 17 -2.53 -21.61 17.25
CA PHE A 17 -2.31 -22.38 16.02
C PHE A 17 -1.13 -21.89 15.19
N SER A 18 -0.90 -20.59 15.14
CA SER A 18 0.26 -20.02 14.43
C SER A 18 1.59 -20.36 15.11
N TYR A 19 1.65 -20.26 16.45
CA TYR A 19 2.85 -20.66 17.20
C TYR A 19 3.09 -22.17 17.14
N LEU A 20 2.02 -22.97 17.19
CA LEU A 20 2.10 -24.42 17.04
C LEU A 20 2.62 -24.79 15.65
N GLY A 21 2.15 -24.13 14.59
CA GLY A 21 2.62 -24.35 13.24
C GLY A 21 4.10 -24.04 13.07
N MET A 22 4.56 -22.89 13.57
CA MET A 22 5.96 -22.52 13.56
C MET A 22 6.82 -23.48 14.40
N GLY A 23 6.31 -23.90 15.58
CA GLY A 23 6.97 -24.91 16.41
C GLY A 23 7.15 -26.25 15.71
N MET A 24 6.15 -26.71 14.93
CA MET A 24 6.25 -27.94 14.13
C MET A 24 7.33 -27.85 13.05
N VAL A 25 7.43 -26.70 12.35
CA VAL A 25 8.48 -26.48 11.34
C VAL A 25 9.86 -26.50 11.99
N LEU A 26 10.04 -25.78 13.10
CA LEU A 26 11.31 -25.77 13.84
C LEU A 26 11.68 -27.17 14.35
N LEU A 27 10.70 -27.92 14.90
CA LEU A 27 10.90 -29.29 15.35
C LEU A 27 11.35 -30.20 14.19
N ALA A 28 10.74 -30.06 13.00
CA ALA A 28 11.15 -30.84 11.82
C ALA A 28 12.61 -30.57 11.45
N PHE A 29 13.06 -29.32 11.44
CA PHE A 29 14.46 -28.98 11.15
C PHE A 29 15.43 -29.45 12.24
N ILE A 30 15.07 -29.31 13.52
CA ILE A 30 15.89 -29.82 14.64
C ILE A 30 16.06 -31.34 14.51
N LEU A 31 14.97 -32.07 14.29
CA LEU A 31 15.02 -33.51 14.09
C LEU A 31 15.83 -33.90 12.86
N ALA A 32 15.74 -33.17 11.74
CA ALA A 32 16.56 -33.38 10.55
C ALA A 32 18.05 -33.27 10.87
N VAL A 33 18.47 -32.26 11.64
CA VAL A 33 19.84 -32.07 12.07
C VAL A 33 20.29 -33.22 13.00
N VAL A 34 19.46 -33.60 13.96
CA VAL A 34 19.75 -34.71 14.88
C VAL A 34 19.93 -36.03 14.13
N ILE A 35 19.01 -36.37 13.22
CA ILE A 35 19.10 -37.57 12.40
C ILE A 35 20.38 -37.57 11.57
N THR A 36 20.71 -36.44 10.93
CA THR A 36 21.92 -36.30 10.10
C THR A 36 23.20 -36.58 10.91
N ASN A 37 23.25 -36.08 12.14
CA ASN A 37 24.43 -36.29 13.02
C ASN A 37 24.54 -37.74 13.51
N ILE A 38 23.42 -38.40 13.85
CA ILE A 38 23.42 -39.76 14.38
C ILE A 38 23.65 -40.82 13.28
N SER A 39 23.20 -40.54 12.04
CA SER A 39 23.24 -41.50 10.94
C SER A 39 24.66 -41.75 10.37
N GLY A 40 25.65 -40.97 10.79
CA GLY A 40 27.04 -41.12 10.35
C GLY A 40 27.33 -40.55 8.95
N PRO A 41 28.63 -40.52 8.57
CA PRO A 41 29.07 -39.80 7.37
C PRO A 41 28.58 -40.43 6.06
N GLU A 42 28.30 -41.75 6.03
CA GLU A 42 27.81 -42.42 4.82
C GLU A 42 26.38 -41.97 4.41
N ALA A 43 25.56 -41.62 5.37
CA ALA A 43 24.18 -41.16 5.15
C ALA A 43 24.06 -39.64 5.01
N PHE A 44 25.17 -38.89 5.18
CA PHE A 44 25.15 -37.43 5.23
C PHE A 44 24.55 -36.81 3.98
N ALA A 45 24.97 -37.23 2.78
CA ALA A 45 24.47 -36.67 1.52
C ALA A 45 22.96 -36.90 1.32
N GLU A 46 22.47 -38.08 1.65
CA GLU A 46 21.04 -38.42 1.54
C GLU A 46 20.20 -37.60 2.52
N ASN A 47 20.66 -37.45 3.78
CA ASN A 47 19.98 -36.66 4.80
C ASN A 47 20.00 -35.18 4.47
N LEU A 48 21.08 -34.66 3.88
CA LEU A 48 21.18 -33.28 3.40
C LEU A 48 20.15 -33.02 2.29
N ILE A 49 20.04 -33.92 1.31
CA ILE A 49 19.06 -33.80 0.23
C ILE A 49 17.63 -33.74 0.82
N MET A 50 17.29 -34.62 1.76
CA MET A 50 15.97 -34.60 2.41
C MET A 50 15.70 -33.31 3.19
N THR A 51 16.72 -32.75 3.86
CA THR A 51 16.60 -31.45 4.53
C THR A 51 16.33 -30.32 3.54
N VAL A 52 17.02 -30.33 2.39
CA VAL A 52 16.80 -29.35 1.32
C VAL A 52 15.38 -29.49 0.74
N VAL A 53 14.90 -30.71 0.53
CA VAL A 53 13.53 -30.96 0.05
C VAL A 53 12.50 -30.41 1.02
N ILE A 54 12.67 -30.59 2.33
CA ILE A 54 11.78 -30.01 3.33
C ILE A 54 11.80 -28.48 3.24
N ALA A 55 12.99 -27.86 3.14
CA ALA A 55 13.12 -26.42 3.01
C ALA A 55 12.41 -25.89 1.75
N VAL A 56 12.61 -26.54 0.61
CA VAL A 56 11.93 -26.21 -0.66
C VAL A 56 10.41 -26.36 -0.52
N ALA A 57 9.92 -27.45 0.08
CA ALA A 57 8.50 -27.67 0.28
C ALA A 57 7.88 -26.56 1.17
N VAL A 58 8.56 -26.16 2.24
CA VAL A 58 8.13 -25.04 3.10
C VAL A 58 8.02 -23.73 2.31
N VAL A 59 9.02 -23.41 1.48
CA VAL A 59 8.99 -22.22 0.62
C VAL A 59 7.82 -22.26 -0.36
N ILE A 60 7.59 -23.41 -1.02
CA ILE A 60 6.47 -23.58 -1.95
C ILE A 60 5.11 -23.33 -1.28
N VAL A 61 4.93 -23.79 -0.03
CA VAL A 61 3.68 -23.51 0.73
C VAL A 61 3.54 -22.03 1.07
N ILE A 62 4.61 -21.32 1.40
CA ILE A 62 4.59 -19.87 1.68
C ILE A 62 4.09 -19.11 0.44
N TYR A 63 4.47 -19.52 -0.76
CA TYR A 63 3.97 -18.94 -2.02
C TYR A 63 2.54 -19.40 -2.40
N GLY A 64 1.88 -20.19 -1.57
CA GLY A 64 0.48 -20.62 -1.79
C GLY A 64 0.30 -21.91 -2.59
N TYR A 65 1.36 -22.58 -3.02
CA TYR A 65 1.30 -23.79 -3.84
C TYR A 65 1.29 -25.07 -2.99
N LEU A 66 0.32 -25.22 -2.09
CA LEU A 66 0.23 -26.36 -1.16
C LEU A 66 0.24 -27.72 -1.87
N THR A 67 -0.50 -27.88 -2.96
CA THR A 67 -0.58 -29.13 -3.71
C THR A 67 0.78 -29.56 -4.25
N ILE A 68 1.55 -28.62 -4.77
CA ILE A 68 2.89 -28.88 -5.30
C ILE A 68 3.84 -29.30 -4.17
N ALA A 69 3.77 -28.64 -3.03
CA ALA A 69 4.59 -28.98 -1.85
C ALA A 69 4.30 -30.41 -1.36
N ILE A 70 3.03 -30.82 -1.31
CA ILE A 70 2.62 -32.18 -0.93
C ILE A 70 3.19 -33.20 -1.92
N ILE A 71 3.08 -32.96 -3.23
CA ILE A 71 3.61 -33.85 -4.27
C ILE A 71 5.14 -33.97 -4.12
N VAL A 72 5.86 -32.85 -3.98
CA VAL A 72 7.33 -32.87 -3.81
C VAL A 72 7.72 -33.66 -2.57
N GLY A 73 7.05 -33.41 -1.43
CA GLY A 73 7.31 -34.14 -0.20
C GLY A 73 7.02 -35.65 -0.32
N ALA A 74 5.90 -36.01 -0.94
CA ALA A 74 5.52 -37.42 -1.15
C ALA A 74 6.50 -38.17 -2.07
N VAL A 75 6.88 -37.57 -3.20
CA VAL A 75 7.87 -38.13 -4.12
C VAL A 75 9.21 -38.32 -3.41
N ALA A 76 9.67 -37.34 -2.65
CA ALA A 76 10.91 -37.45 -1.91
C ALA A 76 10.90 -38.60 -0.89
N VAL A 77 9.78 -38.77 -0.16
CA VAL A 77 9.60 -39.87 0.81
C VAL A 77 9.62 -41.21 0.12
N VAL A 78 8.93 -41.36 -1.03
CA VAL A 78 8.91 -42.62 -1.80
C VAL A 78 10.31 -42.98 -2.31
N VAL A 79 11.02 -42.00 -2.90
CA VAL A 79 12.38 -42.22 -3.40
C VAL A 79 13.33 -42.57 -2.25
N PHE A 80 13.30 -41.82 -1.16
CA PHE A 80 14.13 -42.09 0.01
C PHE A 80 13.87 -43.48 0.60
N SER A 81 12.60 -43.84 0.78
CA SER A 81 12.21 -45.14 1.31
C SER A 81 12.65 -46.29 0.39
N GLY A 82 12.50 -46.13 -0.93
CA GLY A 82 12.98 -47.08 -1.93
C GLY A 82 14.49 -47.29 -1.90
N LEU A 83 15.26 -46.20 -1.77
CA LEU A 83 16.72 -46.29 -1.62
C LEU A 83 17.13 -47.00 -0.32
N LYS A 84 16.43 -46.79 0.80
CA LYS A 84 16.71 -47.49 2.06
C LYS A 84 16.38 -48.98 2.01
N VAL A 85 15.25 -49.35 1.40
CA VAL A 85 14.90 -50.75 1.17
C VAL A 85 15.91 -51.43 0.26
N TYR A 86 16.33 -50.77 -0.84
CA TYR A 86 17.36 -51.27 -1.71
C TYR A 86 18.71 -51.48 -0.99
N SER A 87 19.13 -50.52 -0.18
CA SER A 87 20.35 -50.61 0.64
C SER A 87 20.31 -51.81 1.60
N LEU A 88 19.15 -52.06 2.22
CA LEU A 88 18.96 -53.17 3.14
C LEU A 88 18.95 -54.54 2.44
N THR A 89 18.22 -54.64 1.31
CA THR A 89 17.99 -55.97 0.63
C THR A 89 19.08 -56.35 -0.34
N ALA A 90 19.56 -55.44 -1.18
CA ALA A 90 20.52 -55.72 -2.23
C ALA A 90 21.99 -55.51 -1.79
N LEU A 91 22.25 -54.49 -0.91
CA LEU A 91 23.61 -54.19 -0.48
C LEU A 91 23.96 -54.76 0.91
N GLY A 92 22.99 -55.37 1.63
CA GLY A 92 23.19 -55.92 2.96
C GLY A 92 23.62 -54.89 4.02
N LYS A 93 23.43 -53.58 3.74
CA LYS A 93 23.81 -52.48 4.67
C LYS A 93 22.80 -52.40 5.80
N GLN A 94 23.29 -52.19 7.03
CA GLN A 94 22.42 -51.90 8.16
C GLN A 94 21.89 -50.47 8.04
N VAL A 95 20.56 -50.30 8.05
CA VAL A 95 19.90 -48.97 8.04
C VAL A 95 19.53 -48.63 9.47
N PRO A 96 20.04 -47.54 10.04
CA PRO A 96 19.67 -47.12 11.38
C PRO A 96 18.14 -46.86 11.48
N PRO A 97 17.45 -47.37 12.51
CA PRO A 97 15.99 -47.18 12.67
C PRO A 97 15.56 -45.69 12.67
N ILE A 98 16.41 -44.81 13.16
CA ILE A 98 16.16 -43.37 13.20
C ILE A 98 15.98 -42.77 11.78
N SER A 99 16.56 -43.39 10.72
CA SER A 99 16.40 -42.95 9.34
C SER A 99 14.96 -43.02 8.84
N PHE A 100 14.10 -43.83 9.44
CA PHE A 100 12.68 -43.93 9.07
C PHE A 100 11.87 -42.68 9.54
N LEU A 101 12.38 -41.87 10.42
CA LEU A 101 11.74 -40.60 10.81
C LEU A 101 11.66 -39.62 9.62
N TRP A 102 12.52 -39.76 8.59
CA TRP A 102 12.41 -38.96 7.38
C TRP A 102 11.09 -39.10 6.63
N ILE A 103 10.32 -40.18 6.87
CA ILE A 103 8.97 -40.34 6.30
C ILE A 103 7.99 -39.34 6.88
N LEU A 104 8.13 -38.98 8.13
CA LEU A 104 7.21 -38.08 8.85
C LEU A 104 7.61 -36.60 8.76
N LEU A 105 8.90 -36.29 8.61
CA LEU A 105 9.40 -34.92 8.69
C LEU A 105 8.85 -33.97 7.60
N PRO A 106 8.75 -34.36 6.31
CA PRO A 106 8.15 -33.49 5.29
C PRO A 106 6.68 -33.18 5.57
N ALA A 107 5.91 -34.18 6.03
CA ALA A 107 4.51 -34.01 6.39
C ALA A 107 4.35 -33.04 7.59
N LEU A 108 5.19 -33.23 8.61
CA LEU A 108 5.20 -32.37 9.80
C LEU A 108 5.51 -30.91 9.42
N ALA A 109 6.52 -30.68 8.55
CA ALA A 109 6.89 -29.34 8.11
C ALA A 109 5.81 -28.69 7.25
N ILE A 110 5.20 -29.45 6.31
CA ILE A 110 4.13 -28.94 5.43
C ILE A 110 2.89 -28.58 6.24
N VAL A 111 2.46 -29.43 7.17
CA VAL A 111 1.31 -29.14 8.05
C VAL A 111 1.60 -27.92 8.92
N GLY A 112 2.81 -27.87 9.50
CA GLY A 112 3.20 -26.75 10.35
C GLY A 112 3.15 -25.41 9.61
N ILE A 113 3.76 -25.33 8.44
CA ILE A 113 3.75 -24.09 7.66
C ILE A 113 2.36 -23.75 7.11
N MET A 114 1.54 -24.75 6.78
CA MET A 114 0.15 -24.53 6.38
C MET A 114 -0.69 -23.90 7.48
N LEU A 115 -0.55 -24.36 8.73
CA LEU A 115 -1.23 -23.76 9.89
C LEU A 115 -0.79 -22.30 10.10
N TYR A 116 0.49 -22.02 9.92
CA TYR A 116 1.04 -20.67 10.02
C TYR A 116 0.46 -19.75 8.93
N VAL A 117 0.54 -20.14 7.66
CA VAL A 117 0.11 -19.35 6.50
C VAL A 117 -1.40 -19.09 6.52
N LYS A 118 -2.22 -20.11 6.82
CA LYS A 118 -3.69 -19.95 6.93
C LYS A 118 -4.09 -18.85 7.91
N ARG A 119 -3.30 -18.61 8.95
CA ARG A 119 -3.59 -17.56 9.91
C ARG A 119 -3.06 -16.18 9.45
N TYR A 120 -1.91 -16.16 8.77
CA TYR A 120 -1.25 -14.90 8.40
C TYR A 120 -1.96 -14.17 7.27
N THR A 121 -2.46 -14.90 6.27
CA THR A 121 -3.14 -14.35 5.10
C THR A 121 -4.38 -13.51 5.44
N PRO A 122 -5.34 -13.97 6.27
CA PRO A 122 -6.50 -13.15 6.62
C PRO A 122 -6.15 -11.90 7.44
N LEU A 123 -5.12 -11.96 8.30
CA LEU A 123 -4.66 -10.80 9.07
C LEU A 123 -4.08 -9.70 8.18
N THR A 124 -3.32 -10.06 7.15
CA THR A 124 -2.77 -9.09 6.21
C THR A 124 -3.87 -8.43 5.38
N LEU A 125 -4.89 -9.20 4.97
CA LEU A 125 -6.04 -8.68 4.26
C LEU A 125 -6.90 -7.76 5.13
N GLU A 126 -7.17 -8.14 6.38
CA GLU A 126 -7.91 -7.30 7.34
C GLU A 126 -7.17 -6.00 7.61
N ASN A 127 -5.85 -6.04 7.80
CA ASN A 127 -5.03 -4.84 7.97
C ASN A 127 -5.04 -3.94 6.72
N ALA A 128 -5.02 -4.51 5.52
CA ALA A 128 -5.13 -3.75 4.29
C ALA A 128 -6.51 -3.08 4.14
N LEU A 129 -7.58 -3.78 4.49
CA LEU A 129 -8.95 -3.23 4.49
C LEU A 129 -9.11 -2.13 5.54
N LEU A 130 -8.59 -2.33 6.76
CA LEU A 130 -8.62 -1.30 7.81
C LEU A 130 -7.84 -0.06 7.41
N LYS A 131 -6.65 -0.21 6.80
CA LYS A 131 -5.88 0.91 6.27
C LYS A 131 -6.66 1.66 5.19
N LYS A 132 -7.34 0.95 4.29
CA LYS A 132 -8.19 1.56 3.26
C LYS A 132 -9.37 2.32 3.88
N GLN A 133 -10.06 1.73 4.86
CA GLN A 133 -11.15 2.40 5.58
C GLN A 133 -10.68 3.65 6.33
N ILE A 134 -9.51 3.59 6.97
CA ILE A 134 -8.92 4.76 7.62
C ILE A 134 -8.61 5.84 6.58
N ALA A 135 -7.98 5.48 5.46
CA ALA A 135 -7.69 6.43 4.37
C ALA A 135 -8.95 7.09 3.79
N GLU A 136 -10.06 6.34 3.72
CA GLU A 136 -11.36 6.86 3.30
C GLU A 136 -12.00 7.80 4.34
N LEU A 137 -11.69 7.65 5.63
CA LEU A 137 -12.21 8.51 6.71
C LEU A 137 -11.36 9.75 6.95
N VAL A 138 -10.08 9.73 6.57
CA VAL A 138 -9.18 10.87 6.70
C VAL A 138 -9.61 11.96 5.72
N MET A 139 -9.90 13.13 6.25
CA MET A 139 -10.31 14.32 5.47
C MET A 139 -9.15 15.25 5.13
N ILE A 140 -7.95 14.94 5.65
CA ILE A 140 -6.74 15.77 5.53
C ILE A 140 -5.67 14.99 4.79
N ASP A 141 -5.04 15.63 3.82
CA ASP A 141 -3.89 15.10 3.11
C ASP A 141 -2.64 15.13 4.01
N PRO A 142 -1.94 14.01 4.23
CA PRO A 142 -0.83 13.94 5.18
C PRO A 142 0.43 14.70 4.74
N VAL A 143 0.61 14.96 3.45
CA VAL A 143 1.78 15.66 2.90
C VAL A 143 1.61 17.17 3.03
N THR A 144 0.45 17.67 2.63
CA THR A 144 0.18 19.10 2.58
C THR A 144 -0.44 19.64 3.86
N GLY A 145 -1.15 18.82 4.64
CA GLY A 145 -1.98 19.22 5.76
C GLY A 145 -3.28 19.91 5.35
N LEU A 146 -3.59 19.98 4.06
CA LEU A 146 -4.84 20.52 3.54
C LEU A 146 -5.97 19.49 3.59
N TYR A 147 -7.20 19.97 3.50
CA TYR A 147 -8.34 19.10 3.24
C TYR A 147 -8.21 18.41 1.88
N ASN A 148 -8.69 17.16 1.79
CA ASN A 148 -8.59 16.34 0.58
C ASN A 148 -9.79 16.54 -0.38
N LEU A 149 -9.76 15.84 -1.52
CA LEU A 149 -10.81 15.86 -2.54
C LEU A 149 -12.21 15.56 -1.98
N ARG A 150 -12.32 14.62 -1.03
CA ARG A 150 -13.60 14.28 -0.42
C ARG A 150 -14.18 15.47 0.36
N SER A 151 -13.35 16.13 1.15
CA SER A 151 -13.73 17.33 1.88
C SER A 151 -14.14 18.46 0.93
N MET A 152 -13.41 18.62 -0.19
CA MET A 152 -13.77 19.57 -1.24
C MET A 152 -15.20 19.34 -1.75
N PHE A 153 -15.59 18.09 -2.05
CA PHE A 153 -16.94 17.79 -2.53
C PHE A 153 -18.04 18.05 -1.49
N MET A 154 -17.75 17.81 -0.22
CA MET A 154 -18.70 18.12 0.86
C MET A 154 -18.87 19.63 1.02
N ASP A 155 -17.77 20.36 0.99
CA ASP A 155 -17.78 21.81 1.17
C ASP A 155 -18.39 22.53 -0.05
N ILE A 156 -18.07 22.13 -1.27
CA ILE A 156 -18.57 22.77 -2.49
C ILE A 156 -20.10 22.66 -2.60
N GLN A 157 -20.69 21.51 -2.21
CA GLN A 157 -22.14 21.34 -2.18
C GLN A 157 -22.80 22.32 -1.19
N THR A 158 -22.18 22.49 -0.03
CA THR A 158 -22.65 23.42 0.98
C THR A 158 -22.53 24.86 0.49
N GLN A 159 -21.39 25.21 -0.11
CA GLN A 159 -21.13 26.56 -0.63
C GLN A 159 -22.02 26.91 -1.81
N ILE A 160 -22.29 25.98 -2.74
CA ILE A 160 -23.27 26.16 -3.83
C ILE A 160 -24.66 26.44 -3.28
N SER A 161 -25.09 25.65 -2.28
CA SER A 161 -26.40 25.85 -1.66
C SER A 161 -26.51 27.21 -0.94
N TYR A 162 -25.43 27.68 -0.34
CA TYR A 162 -25.34 29.01 0.28
C TYR A 162 -25.37 30.11 -0.78
N ALA A 163 -24.57 29.98 -1.83
CA ALA A 163 -24.48 30.92 -2.93
C ALA A 163 -25.82 31.12 -3.64
N GLU A 164 -26.54 30.03 -3.94
CA GLU A 164 -27.88 30.09 -4.56
C GLU A 164 -28.94 30.76 -3.68
N ARG A 165 -28.82 30.64 -2.34
CA ARG A 165 -29.77 31.24 -1.40
C ARG A 165 -29.53 32.75 -1.24
N ASN A 166 -28.27 33.17 -1.29
CA ASN A 166 -27.88 34.55 -1.00
C ASN A 166 -27.54 35.35 -2.27
N ASP A 167 -27.74 34.75 -3.46
CA ASP A 167 -27.39 35.34 -4.76
C ASP A 167 -25.93 35.84 -4.79
N SER A 168 -25.04 35.06 -4.20
CA SER A 168 -23.61 35.38 -4.12
C SER A 168 -22.80 34.52 -5.08
N PRO A 169 -21.78 35.09 -5.75
CA PRO A 169 -20.96 34.35 -6.67
C PRO A 169 -20.06 33.33 -5.94
N ILE A 170 -19.86 32.19 -6.55
CA ILE A 170 -18.89 31.17 -6.13
C ILE A 170 -18.14 30.66 -7.36
N SER A 171 -16.82 30.49 -7.24
CA SER A 171 -15.96 29.97 -8.29
C SER A 171 -15.14 28.79 -7.76
N LEU A 172 -14.82 27.87 -8.63
CA LEU A 172 -13.86 26.80 -8.38
C LEU A 172 -12.66 27.00 -9.26
N MET A 173 -11.46 26.99 -8.66
CA MET A 173 -10.18 27.03 -9.33
C MET A 173 -9.46 25.72 -9.09
N ILE A 174 -8.92 25.10 -10.14
CA ILE A 174 -8.07 23.90 -10.06
C ILE A 174 -6.67 24.26 -10.55
N ILE A 175 -5.68 23.88 -9.77
CA ILE A 175 -4.25 24.10 -10.05
C ILE A 175 -3.57 22.74 -10.13
N ARG A 176 -2.77 22.52 -11.19
CA ARG A 176 -1.99 21.31 -11.37
C ARG A 176 -0.54 21.61 -11.69
N LEU A 177 0.38 20.85 -11.13
CA LEU A 177 1.77 20.88 -11.60
C LEU A 177 1.83 20.50 -13.07
N ARG A 178 2.64 21.26 -13.85
CA ARG A 178 2.73 21.07 -15.30
C ARG A 178 3.46 19.78 -15.69
N TYR A 179 4.51 19.41 -14.95
CA TYR A 179 5.40 18.30 -15.25
C TYR A 179 5.64 17.37 -14.04
N PRO A 180 4.60 16.80 -13.41
CA PRO A 180 4.76 16.02 -12.19
C PRO A 180 5.56 14.72 -12.41
N ALA A 181 5.40 14.06 -13.57
CA ALA A 181 6.10 12.83 -13.90
C ALA A 181 7.61 13.06 -14.13
N GLU A 182 7.96 14.15 -14.80
CA GLU A 182 9.34 14.57 -15.04
C GLU A 182 10.02 14.95 -13.72
N MET A 183 9.33 15.69 -12.86
CA MET A 183 9.85 16.07 -11.55
C MET A 183 10.12 14.83 -10.67
N ARG A 184 9.26 13.81 -10.70
CA ARG A 184 9.48 12.56 -9.97
C ARG A 184 10.65 11.74 -10.50
N LYS A 185 11.05 11.89 -11.75
CA LYS A 185 12.24 11.23 -12.30
C LYS A 185 13.55 11.89 -11.84
N VAL A 186 13.51 13.20 -11.58
CA VAL A 186 14.69 14.01 -11.23
C VAL A 186 14.85 14.14 -9.73
N LEU A 187 13.74 14.24 -8.98
CA LEU A 187 13.72 14.45 -7.55
C LEU A 187 13.58 13.13 -6.77
N LYS A 188 14.22 13.05 -5.62
CA LYS A 188 13.93 12.00 -4.63
C LYS A 188 12.51 12.22 -4.07
N ALA A 189 11.86 11.14 -3.63
CA ALA A 189 10.50 11.20 -3.07
C ALA A 189 10.31 12.31 -2.02
N ALA A 190 11.22 12.41 -1.04
CA ALA A 190 11.17 13.44 -0.02
C ALA A 190 11.34 14.88 -0.56
N GLN A 191 12.06 15.07 -1.68
CA GLN A 191 12.20 16.38 -2.31
C GLN A 191 10.93 16.75 -3.08
N TYR A 192 10.32 15.78 -3.76
CA TYR A 192 9.04 15.97 -4.44
C TYR A 192 7.93 16.34 -3.43
N GLU A 193 7.83 15.62 -2.30
CA GLU A 193 6.90 15.97 -1.22
C GLU A 193 7.13 17.39 -0.68
N LYS A 194 8.40 17.85 -0.57
CA LYS A 194 8.70 19.24 -0.21
C LYS A 194 8.16 20.24 -1.23
N VAL A 195 8.27 19.96 -2.55
CA VAL A 195 7.69 20.83 -3.59
C VAL A 195 6.19 20.93 -3.42
N ILE A 196 5.50 19.79 -3.25
CA ILE A 196 4.05 19.75 -3.03
C ILE A 196 3.66 20.55 -1.79
N LYS A 197 4.39 20.37 -0.69
CA LYS A 197 4.15 21.10 0.57
C LYS A 197 4.39 22.59 0.42
N GLN A 198 5.46 23.03 -0.25
CA GLN A 198 5.71 24.44 -0.49
C GLN A 198 4.64 25.08 -1.39
N LEU A 199 4.20 24.35 -2.43
CA LEU A 199 3.09 24.80 -3.27
C LEU A 199 1.79 24.94 -2.47
N SER A 200 1.50 24.02 -1.56
CA SER A 200 0.31 24.12 -0.70
C SER A 200 0.36 25.35 0.22
N LEU A 201 1.53 25.65 0.80
CA LEU A 201 1.72 26.83 1.64
C LEU A 201 1.58 28.13 0.83
N LEU A 202 2.14 28.19 -0.37
CA LEU A 202 2.00 29.32 -1.28
C LEU A 202 0.54 29.57 -1.65
N LEU A 203 -0.22 28.50 -1.92
CA LEU A 203 -1.66 28.61 -2.21
C LEU A 203 -2.43 29.18 -1.03
N VAL A 204 -2.21 28.66 0.19
CA VAL A 204 -2.86 29.16 1.40
C VAL A 204 -2.51 30.64 1.66
N ASP A 205 -1.24 31.05 1.43
CA ASP A 205 -0.80 32.44 1.58
C ASP A 205 -1.34 33.38 0.47
N THR A 206 -1.85 32.82 -0.62
CA THR A 206 -2.37 33.59 -1.76
C THR A 206 -3.84 33.93 -1.64
N VAL A 207 -4.63 33.02 -1.07
CA VAL A 207 -6.09 33.13 -0.95
C VAL A 207 -6.49 33.87 0.35
N ARG A 208 -7.75 34.23 0.46
CA ARG A 208 -8.30 34.87 1.65
C ARG A 208 -8.68 33.83 2.71
N LEU A 209 -8.94 34.28 3.94
CA LEU A 209 -9.32 33.38 5.03
C LEU A 209 -10.65 32.64 4.80
N GLU A 210 -11.58 33.29 4.09
CA GLU A 210 -12.87 32.72 3.72
C GLU A 210 -12.78 31.69 2.58
N ASP A 211 -11.71 31.73 1.78
CA ASP A 211 -11.46 30.77 0.71
C ASP A 211 -10.80 29.50 1.25
N ARG A 212 -11.10 28.37 0.65
CA ARG A 212 -10.54 27.10 1.11
C ARG A 212 -9.73 26.40 0.05
N VAL A 213 -8.54 25.92 0.43
CA VAL A 213 -7.61 25.17 -0.41
C VAL A 213 -7.68 23.68 -0.07
N TYR A 214 -7.68 22.85 -1.10
CA TYR A 214 -7.76 21.39 -1.01
C TYR A 214 -6.64 20.75 -1.81
N SER A 215 -6.11 19.64 -1.30
CA SER A 215 -5.25 18.73 -2.06
C SER A 215 -6.15 17.68 -2.73
N ILE A 216 -6.13 17.58 -4.05
CA ILE A 216 -7.07 16.74 -4.78
C ILE A 216 -6.44 15.46 -5.34
N ASP A 217 -5.10 15.43 -5.45
CA ASP A 217 -4.36 14.22 -5.84
C ASP A 217 -2.91 14.25 -5.36
N GLU A 218 -2.23 13.10 -5.48
CA GLU A 218 -0.82 12.93 -5.09
C GLU A 218 0.17 13.53 -6.09
N ASN A 219 -0.29 14.03 -7.24
CA ASN A 219 0.54 14.57 -8.31
C ASN A 219 0.70 16.10 -8.22
N GLY A 220 0.23 16.71 -7.14
CA GLY A 220 0.28 18.16 -6.95
C GLY A 220 -0.90 18.86 -7.62
N GLY A 221 -2.05 18.19 -7.61
CA GLY A 221 -3.34 18.78 -7.92
C GLY A 221 -3.94 19.45 -6.69
N PHE A 222 -4.39 20.69 -6.85
CA PHE A 222 -5.06 21.47 -5.81
C PHE A 222 -6.35 22.06 -6.35
N ALA A 223 -7.31 22.26 -5.45
CA ALA A 223 -8.53 22.99 -5.74
C ALA A 223 -8.71 24.12 -4.73
N VAL A 224 -9.32 25.22 -5.17
CA VAL A 224 -9.67 26.35 -4.32
C VAL A 224 -11.13 26.70 -4.58
N ILE A 225 -11.93 26.73 -3.53
CA ILE A 225 -13.29 27.27 -3.56
C ILE A 225 -13.18 28.73 -3.18
N LEU A 226 -13.57 29.62 -4.13
CA LEU A 226 -13.49 31.05 -4.01
C LEU A 226 -14.89 31.67 -3.89
N THR A 227 -15.05 32.56 -2.94
CA THR A 227 -16.32 33.28 -2.71
C THR A 227 -16.39 34.59 -3.52
N CYS A 228 -16.07 34.47 -4.82
CA CYS A 228 -16.08 35.60 -5.75
C CYS A 228 -16.50 35.17 -7.16
N ASP A 229 -16.72 36.14 -8.01
CA ASP A 229 -17.03 35.99 -9.43
C ASP A 229 -15.78 35.65 -10.26
N LYS A 230 -15.97 35.53 -11.57
CA LYS A 230 -14.89 35.23 -12.52
C LYS A 230 -13.78 36.30 -12.52
N GLU A 231 -14.13 37.57 -12.34
CA GLU A 231 -13.14 38.67 -12.31
C GLU A 231 -12.29 38.63 -11.03
N GLY A 232 -12.93 38.39 -9.89
CA GLY A 232 -12.25 38.17 -8.62
C GLY A 232 -11.32 36.94 -8.67
N THR A 233 -11.76 35.86 -9.31
CA THR A 233 -10.96 34.64 -9.50
C THR A 233 -9.72 34.93 -10.34
N LYS A 234 -9.82 35.73 -11.40
CA LYS A 234 -8.68 36.15 -12.22
C LYS A 234 -7.65 36.96 -11.42
N ILE A 235 -8.10 37.78 -10.47
CA ILE A 235 -7.18 38.51 -9.58
C ILE A 235 -6.39 37.50 -8.69
N VAL A 236 -7.05 36.45 -8.19
CA VAL A 236 -6.37 35.41 -7.39
C VAL A 236 -5.36 34.64 -8.26
N GLU A 237 -5.74 34.26 -9.50
CA GLU A 237 -4.82 33.64 -10.45
C GLU A 237 -3.57 34.49 -10.68
N ASN A 238 -3.71 35.78 -10.99
CA ASN A 238 -2.59 36.69 -11.22
C ASN A 238 -1.69 36.81 -9.98
N ARG A 239 -2.28 36.88 -8.80
CA ARG A 239 -1.53 36.92 -7.53
C ARG A 239 -0.74 35.62 -7.32
N LEU A 240 -1.34 34.47 -7.63
CA LEU A 240 -0.68 33.19 -7.56
C LEU A 240 0.52 33.10 -8.51
N ARG A 241 0.33 33.46 -9.78
CA ARG A 241 1.41 33.46 -10.79
C ARG A 241 2.57 34.37 -10.36
N ASN A 242 2.28 35.59 -9.92
CA ASN A 242 3.29 36.52 -9.43
C ASN A 242 4.08 35.99 -8.21
N LYS A 243 3.42 35.30 -7.30
CA LYS A 243 4.10 34.67 -6.15
C LYS A 243 4.94 33.47 -6.54
N MET A 244 4.51 32.71 -7.54
CA MET A 244 5.29 31.55 -8.03
C MET A 244 6.60 31.97 -8.71
N ASP A 245 6.65 33.17 -9.26
CA ASP A 245 7.88 33.73 -9.83
C ASP A 245 8.91 34.14 -8.77
N ASP A 246 8.54 34.21 -7.48
CA ASP A 246 9.47 34.49 -6.37
C ASP A 246 10.28 33.23 -6.02
N PRO A 247 11.60 33.20 -6.25
CA PRO A 247 12.44 32.04 -6.01
C PRO A 247 12.41 31.53 -4.56
N LYS A 248 12.08 32.39 -3.59
CA LYS A 248 12.06 32.05 -2.15
C LYS A 248 11.17 30.86 -1.82
N TRP A 249 10.09 30.66 -2.57
CA TRP A 249 9.14 29.59 -2.30
C TRP A 249 9.71 28.19 -2.54
N PHE A 250 10.70 28.06 -3.44
CA PHE A 250 11.28 26.78 -3.82
C PHE A 250 12.77 26.68 -3.54
N GLU A 251 13.36 27.64 -2.83
CA GLU A 251 14.76 27.61 -2.41
C GLU A 251 15.04 26.41 -1.48
N GLY A 252 16.22 25.76 -1.67
CA GLY A 252 16.70 24.69 -0.81
C GLY A 252 16.04 23.34 -1.01
N ILE A 253 15.17 23.17 -2.02
CA ILE A 253 14.56 21.87 -2.33
C ILE A 253 15.54 20.96 -3.06
N ALA A 254 16.38 21.51 -3.95
CA ALA A 254 17.44 20.75 -4.59
C ALA A 254 18.72 21.62 -4.64
N GLU A 255 19.73 21.19 -3.89
CA GLU A 255 21.00 21.93 -3.70
C GLU A 255 21.79 22.15 -4.99
N LYS A 256 21.49 21.43 -6.09
CA LYS A 256 22.24 21.46 -7.36
C LYS A 256 21.41 21.77 -8.61
N GLN A 257 20.11 21.92 -8.52
CA GLN A 257 19.25 22.17 -9.66
C GLN A 257 18.24 23.28 -9.34
N GLN A 258 18.22 24.34 -10.15
CA GLN A 258 17.12 25.31 -10.13
C GLN A 258 15.87 24.61 -10.69
N ILE A 259 14.95 24.23 -9.79
CA ILE A 259 13.69 23.64 -10.20
C ILE A 259 12.72 24.78 -10.45
N ARG A 260 12.39 24.98 -11.72
CA ARG A 260 11.29 25.87 -12.08
C ARG A 260 9.98 25.11 -11.93
N THR A 261 9.20 25.49 -10.93
CA THR A 261 7.88 24.89 -10.70
C THR A 261 6.85 25.67 -11.52
N GLU A 262 6.28 25.02 -12.52
CA GLU A 262 5.21 25.58 -13.35
C GLU A 262 3.89 24.90 -13.02
N VAL A 263 2.80 25.68 -13.05
CA VAL A 263 1.44 25.16 -12.82
C VAL A 263 0.54 25.50 -13.99
N LYS A 264 -0.45 24.65 -14.20
CA LYS A 264 -1.62 24.91 -15.02
C LYS A 264 -2.79 25.28 -14.11
N ILE A 265 -3.57 26.28 -14.51
CA ILE A 265 -4.67 26.81 -13.73
C ILE A 265 -5.92 26.87 -14.61
N GLY A 266 -7.00 26.27 -14.15
CA GLY A 266 -8.33 26.40 -14.75
C GLY A 266 -9.32 26.88 -13.69
N TYR A 267 -10.28 27.71 -14.08
CA TYR A 267 -11.33 28.14 -13.16
C TYR A 267 -12.61 28.51 -13.89
N LEU A 268 -13.72 28.21 -13.24
CA LEU A 268 -15.06 28.60 -13.68
C LEU A 268 -15.85 29.15 -12.52
N GLN A 269 -16.74 30.10 -12.83
CA GLN A 269 -17.80 30.52 -11.91
C GLN A 269 -18.96 29.54 -12.00
N TYR A 270 -19.56 29.20 -10.87
CA TYR A 270 -20.73 28.35 -10.82
C TYR A 270 -21.93 29.02 -11.51
N ASP A 271 -22.56 28.28 -12.41
CA ASP A 271 -23.82 28.63 -13.06
C ASP A 271 -24.89 27.61 -12.70
N LYS A 272 -25.93 28.07 -12.00
CA LYS A 272 -27.07 27.26 -11.59
C LYS A 272 -27.80 26.62 -12.78
N SER A 273 -27.92 27.33 -13.89
CA SER A 273 -28.64 26.84 -15.08
C SER A 273 -27.89 25.68 -15.74
N LYS A 274 -26.55 25.70 -15.70
CA LYS A 274 -25.66 24.70 -16.30
C LYS A 274 -25.47 23.49 -15.39
N TYR A 275 -25.18 23.69 -14.12
CA TYR A 275 -24.71 22.63 -13.22
C TYR A 275 -25.80 22.02 -12.35
N ASN A 276 -26.90 22.74 -12.08
CA ASN A 276 -28.01 22.25 -11.26
C ASN A 276 -27.58 21.49 -10.00
N ARG A 277 -26.64 22.06 -9.22
CA ARG A 277 -26.03 21.49 -8.01
C ARG A 277 -25.16 20.23 -8.22
N ASN A 278 -24.84 19.90 -9.48
CA ASN A 278 -23.95 18.78 -9.75
C ASN A 278 -22.47 19.22 -9.59
N ALA A 279 -21.93 19.02 -8.39
CA ALA A 279 -20.56 19.39 -8.08
C ALA A 279 -19.51 18.61 -8.90
N ASN A 280 -19.82 17.37 -9.30
CA ASN A 280 -18.91 16.57 -10.14
C ASN A 280 -18.81 17.20 -11.54
N MET A 281 -19.93 17.48 -12.18
CA MET A 281 -19.96 18.12 -13.49
C MET A 281 -19.23 19.48 -13.46
N PHE A 282 -19.46 20.27 -12.39
CA PHE A 282 -18.79 21.55 -12.23
C PHE A 282 -17.27 21.39 -12.11
N LYS A 283 -16.82 20.43 -11.30
CA LYS A 283 -15.39 20.13 -11.16
C LYS A 283 -14.77 19.64 -12.47
N ASP A 284 -15.43 18.73 -13.17
CA ASP A 284 -14.93 18.14 -14.41
C ASP A 284 -14.77 19.21 -15.50
N ASP A 285 -15.72 20.13 -15.64
CA ASP A 285 -15.60 21.28 -16.56
C ASP A 285 -14.42 22.19 -16.18
N VAL A 286 -14.17 22.43 -14.89
CA VAL A 286 -13.00 23.22 -14.45
C VAL A 286 -11.69 22.46 -14.76
N GLU A 287 -11.67 21.13 -14.66
CA GLU A 287 -10.51 20.32 -15.03
C GLU A 287 -10.24 20.37 -16.54
N GLU A 288 -11.27 20.46 -17.38
CA GLU A 288 -11.10 20.68 -18.81
C GLU A 288 -10.45 22.04 -19.08
N GLU A 289 -10.84 23.10 -18.38
CA GLU A 289 -10.19 24.42 -18.50
C GLU A 289 -8.69 24.39 -18.17
N VAL A 290 -8.26 23.58 -17.19
CA VAL A 290 -6.83 23.40 -16.88
C VAL A 290 -6.03 22.87 -18.06
N ASN A 291 -6.64 22.08 -18.95
CA ASN A 291 -5.96 21.54 -20.12
C ASN A 291 -5.70 22.58 -21.20
N TYR A 292 -6.50 23.66 -21.22
CA TYR A 292 -6.36 24.77 -22.16
C TYR A 292 -5.36 25.84 -21.70
N ASP A 293 -4.89 25.79 -20.44
CA ASP A 293 -3.85 26.70 -19.92
C ASP A 293 -2.48 26.29 -20.51
N MET A 294 -2.01 27.04 -21.49
CA MET A 294 -0.75 26.82 -22.21
C MET A 294 0.45 27.50 -21.56
#